data_13a4707b75e2c4ed048080aad54554c4
#
_entry.id   13a4707b75e2c4ed048080aad54554c4
#
_cell.length_a   1.000
_cell.length_b   1.000
_cell.length_c   1.000
_cell.angle_alpha   90.00
_cell.angle_beta   90.00
_cell.angle_gamma   90.00
#
_symmetry.space_group_name_H-M   'P 1'
#
loop_
_entity.id
_entity.type
_entity.pdbx_description
1 polymer ?
#
loop_
_entity_poly.entity_id
_entity_poly.type
_entity_poly.pdbx_seq_one_letter_code
_entity_poly.pdbx_strand_id
1 'polypeptide(L)'
;FALIDELDIPFEPGFSVITGETGAGKSIILGALGLVMGQRADVKAIKHGTEKCTVEAHFNIEAYDLADFFERNDIDYDPADCILRREINASGKSRAFVNDVPVALGMLKELGERLVDIHSQHQNLLLGKEDFQLGTVDLIAQNAPQLADYGQVFSKYQAAQAHLRELETQLADSREREE
;
A
#
# COMPACT_ATOMS: atom_id res chain seq x y z
N PHE A 1 -9.94 -17.98 5.80
CA PHE A 1 -10.27 -16.66 6.29
C PHE A 1 -11.68 -16.64 6.83
N ALA A 2 -11.88 -16.21 8.06
CA ALA A 2 -13.17 -16.21 8.78
C ALA A 2 -13.85 -17.60 8.74
N LEU A 3 -14.94 -17.75 8.03
CA LEU A 3 -15.69 -19.00 7.89
C LEU A 3 -15.32 -19.80 6.65
N ILE A 4 -14.46 -19.25 5.78
CA ILE A 4 -14.13 -19.84 4.47
C ILE A 4 -12.83 -20.63 4.59
N ASP A 5 -12.84 -21.86 4.14
CA ASP A 5 -11.65 -22.71 4.06
C ASP A 5 -10.79 -22.33 2.87
N GLU A 6 -11.39 -22.37 1.70
CA GLU A 6 -10.74 -22.06 0.43
C GLU A 6 -11.76 -21.38 -0.48
N LEU A 7 -11.32 -20.35 -1.19
CA LEU A 7 -12.15 -19.61 -2.13
C LEU A 7 -11.25 -18.99 -3.19
N ASP A 8 -11.54 -19.26 -4.43
CA ASP A 8 -10.96 -18.64 -5.60
C ASP A 8 -12.04 -17.92 -6.39
N ILE A 9 -11.86 -16.64 -6.66
CA ILE A 9 -12.84 -15.81 -7.36
C ILE A 9 -12.14 -15.07 -8.50
N PRO A 10 -12.36 -15.47 -9.74
CA PRO A 10 -11.94 -14.68 -10.89
C PRO A 10 -12.83 -13.44 -11.04
N PHE A 11 -12.20 -12.28 -11.22
CA PHE A 11 -12.89 -11.04 -11.58
C PHE A 11 -12.57 -10.72 -13.04
N GLU A 12 -13.58 -10.76 -13.88
CA GLU A 12 -13.46 -10.37 -15.27
C GLU A 12 -13.50 -8.83 -15.43
N PRO A 13 -12.88 -8.28 -16.49
CA PRO A 13 -12.98 -6.86 -16.79
C PRO A 13 -14.43 -6.40 -16.93
N GLY A 14 -14.77 -5.24 -16.40
CA GLY A 14 -16.09 -4.65 -16.47
C GLY A 14 -16.79 -4.59 -15.11
N PHE A 15 -18.08 -4.90 -15.09
CA PHE A 15 -18.92 -4.79 -13.90
C PHE A 15 -19.31 -6.16 -13.35
N SER A 16 -18.90 -6.43 -12.10
CA SER A 16 -19.25 -7.67 -11.38
C SER A 16 -20.16 -7.38 -10.18
N VAL A 17 -21.14 -8.23 -9.93
CA VAL A 17 -22.06 -8.11 -8.78
C VAL A 17 -21.96 -9.34 -7.90
N ILE A 18 -21.67 -9.12 -6.63
CA ILE A 18 -21.67 -10.16 -5.60
C ILE A 18 -22.98 -10.06 -4.81
N THR A 19 -23.86 -11.07 -4.95
CA THR A 19 -25.12 -11.14 -4.23
C THR A 19 -25.05 -12.17 -3.12
N GLY A 20 -25.88 -12.01 -2.09
CA GLY A 20 -25.98 -12.95 -0.98
C GLY A 20 -26.79 -12.36 0.17
N GLU A 21 -27.24 -13.23 1.08
CA GLU A 21 -27.95 -12.81 2.28
C GLU A 21 -27.04 -11.95 3.18
N THR A 22 -27.66 -11.13 4.04
CA THR A 22 -26.95 -10.25 4.97
C THR A 22 -26.08 -11.07 5.94
N GLY A 23 -24.82 -10.72 6.04
CA GLY A 23 -23.87 -11.30 7.01
C GLY A 23 -23.00 -12.45 6.51
N ALA A 24 -23.35 -13.13 5.41
CA ALA A 24 -22.75 -14.42 5.11
C ALA A 24 -21.48 -14.44 4.24
N GLY A 25 -21.19 -13.47 3.42
CA GLY A 25 -20.04 -13.62 2.52
C GLY A 25 -19.46 -12.29 2.03
N LYS A 26 -20.31 -11.31 1.76
CA LYS A 26 -19.88 -10.02 1.19
C LYS A 26 -18.86 -9.30 2.07
N SER A 27 -19.11 -9.23 3.36
CA SER A 27 -18.20 -8.59 4.32
C SER A 27 -16.90 -9.36 4.51
N ILE A 28 -16.93 -10.68 4.31
CA ILE A 28 -15.73 -11.53 4.37
C ILE A 28 -14.83 -11.24 3.19
N ILE A 29 -15.38 -11.13 1.98
CA ILE A 29 -14.62 -10.79 0.77
C ILE A 29 -14.01 -9.39 0.89
N LEU A 30 -14.81 -8.40 1.33
CA LEU A 30 -14.29 -7.04 1.57
C LEU A 30 -13.20 -7.01 2.65
N GLY A 31 -13.36 -7.83 3.70
CA GLY A 31 -12.33 -7.97 4.73
C GLY A 31 -11.05 -8.61 4.21
N ALA A 32 -11.15 -9.62 3.34
CA ALA A 32 -10.02 -10.26 2.69
C ALA A 32 -9.28 -9.27 1.76
N LEU A 33 -10.03 -8.53 0.92
CA LEU A 33 -9.48 -7.45 0.11
C LEU A 33 -8.76 -6.40 0.98
N GLY A 34 -9.38 -5.95 2.05
CA GLY A 34 -8.76 -5.00 2.98
C GLY A 34 -7.42 -5.49 3.54
N LEU A 35 -7.27 -6.79 3.81
CA LEU A 35 -6.00 -7.36 4.27
C LEU A 35 -4.91 -7.28 3.21
N VAL A 36 -5.21 -7.62 1.96
CA VAL A 36 -4.26 -7.54 0.84
C VAL A 36 -3.91 -6.08 0.54
N MET A 37 -4.85 -5.18 0.79
CA MET A 37 -4.65 -3.73 0.69
C MET A 37 -3.91 -3.12 1.89
N GLY A 38 -3.31 -3.95 2.75
CA GLY A 38 -2.49 -3.49 3.86
C GLY A 38 -3.24 -3.01 5.11
N GLN A 39 -4.54 -3.30 5.25
CA GLN A 39 -5.26 -3.02 6.48
C GLN A 39 -4.72 -3.84 7.65
N ARG A 40 -4.98 -3.35 8.87
CA ARG A 40 -4.56 -4.06 10.09
C ARG A 40 -5.24 -5.42 10.17
N ALA A 41 -4.43 -6.46 10.38
CA ALA A 41 -4.94 -7.81 10.58
C ALA A 41 -5.54 -7.97 11.97
N ASP A 42 -6.71 -8.60 12.06
CA ASP A 42 -7.27 -9.10 13.33
C ASP A 42 -7.14 -10.62 13.37
N VAL A 43 -6.62 -11.16 14.45
CA VAL A 43 -6.50 -12.61 14.68
C VAL A 43 -7.85 -13.31 14.60
N LYS A 44 -8.94 -12.59 14.91
CA LYS A 44 -10.32 -13.09 14.74
C LYS A 44 -10.69 -13.40 13.30
N ALA A 45 -9.93 -12.90 12.33
CA ALA A 45 -10.12 -13.22 10.92
C ALA A 45 -9.61 -14.62 10.54
N ILE A 46 -8.85 -15.27 11.42
CA ILE A 46 -8.38 -16.64 11.20
C ILE A 46 -9.51 -17.59 11.57
N LYS A 47 -9.78 -18.55 10.71
CA LYS A 47 -10.78 -19.60 10.98
C LYS A 47 -10.39 -20.38 12.22
N HIS A 48 -11.36 -20.65 13.09
CA HIS A 48 -11.13 -21.42 14.30
C HIS A 48 -10.59 -22.83 13.95
N GLY A 49 -9.52 -23.24 14.65
CA GLY A 49 -8.87 -24.52 14.40
C GLY A 49 -7.82 -24.53 13.29
N THR A 50 -7.51 -23.37 12.68
CA THR A 50 -6.43 -23.24 11.71
C THR A 50 -5.28 -22.42 12.28
N GLU A 51 -4.04 -22.76 11.92
CA GLU A 51 -2.83 -22.06 12.39
C GLU A 51 -2.49 -20.82 11.57
N LYS A 52 -2.94 -20.76 10.31
CA LYS A 52 -2.57 -19.76 9.33
C LYS A 52 -3.76 -19.40 8.44
N CYS A 53 -3.83 -18.13 8.12
CA CYS A 53 -4.71 -17.60 7.07
C CYS A 53 -3.84 -16.93 6.00
N THR A 54 -4.09 -17.25 4.73
CA THR A 54 -3.46 -16.60 3.58
C THR A 54 -4.54 -15.98 2.72
N VAL A 55 -4.32 -14.72 2.32
CA VAL A 55 -5.13 -14.03 1.32
C VAL A 55 -4.18 -13.56 0.23
N GLU A 56 -4.53 -13.86 -1.01
CA GLU A 56 -3.76 -13.51 -2.19
C GLU A 56 -4.67 -12.85 -3.22
N ALA A 57 -4.14 -11.88 -3.96
CA ALA A 57 -4.83 -11.20 -5.03
C ALA A 57 -3.86 -10.96 -6.19
N HIS A 58 -4.32 -11.28 -7.39
CA HIS A 58 -3.60 -11.15 -8.65
C HIS A 58 -4.14 -9.95 -9.41
N PHE A 59 -3.23 -9.09 -9.90
CA PHE A 59 -3.57 -7.87 -10.62
C PHE A 59 -2.84 -7.80 -11.94
N ASN A 60 -3.57 -7.56 -13.03
CA ASN A 60 -2.95 -7.05 -14.25
C ASN A 60 -2.73 -5.55 -14.07
N ILE A 61 -1.48 -5.12 -14.10
CA ILE A 61 -1.05 -3.73 -13.88
C ILE A 61 -0.40 -3.10 -15.11
N GLU A 62 -0.56 -3.70 -16.30
CA GLU A 62 0.03 -3.19 -17.54
C GLU A 62 -0.38 -1.75 -17.87
N ALA A 63 -1.60 -1.36 -17.48
CA ALA A 63 -2.14 -0.03 -17.71
C ALA A 63 -1.72 1.00 -16.64
N TYR A 64 -0.95 0.60 -15.63
CA TYR A 64 -0.53 1.45 -14.52
C TYR A 64 0.94 1.85 -14.66
N ASP A 65 1.25 3.10 -14.36
CA ASP A 65 2.64 3.60 -14.32
C ASP A 65 3.27 3.27 -12.95
N LEU A 66 3.71 2.01 -12.80
CA LEU A 66 4.24 1.47 -11.55
C LEU A 66 5.69 0.98 -11.65
N ALA A 67 6.32 1.01 -12.82
CA ALA A 67 7.68 0.50 -13.03
C ALA A 67 8.68 1.13 -12.04
N ASP A 68 8.65 2.45 -11.88
CA ASP A 68 9.50 3.19 -10.94
C ASP A 68 9.26 2.80 -9.47
N PHE A 69 8.04 2.39 -9.13
CA PHE A 69 7.72 1.92 -7.78
C PHE A 69 8.43 0.60 -7.49
N PHE A 70 8.39 -0.35 -8.44
CA PHE A 70 9.01 -1.66 -8.29
C PHE A 70 10.55 -1.54 -8.27
N GLU A 71 11.13 -0.74 -9.17
CA GLU A 71 12.57 -0.50 -9.23
C GLU A 71 13.11 0.11 -7.91
N ARG A 72 12.45 1.14 -7.38
CA ARG A 72 12.87 1.78 -6.11
C ARG A 72 12.79 0.87 -4.90
N ASN A 73 11.96 -0.15 -4.95
CA ASN A 73 11.76 -1.09 -3.85
C ASN A 73 12.47 -2.43 -4.06
N ASP A 74 13.27 -2.57 -5.12
CA ASP A 74 14.02 -3.79 -5.45
C ASP A 74 13.12 -5.03 -5.52
N ILE A 75 11.97 -4.87 -6.21
CA ILE A 75 10.99 -5.94 -6.46
C ILE A 75 10.87 -6.17 -7.96
N ASP A 76 10.85 -7.43 -8.37
CA ASP A 76 10.63 -7.79 -9.76
C ASP A 76 9.28 -7.25 -10.27
N TYR A 77 9.32 -6.54 -11.41
CA TYR A 77 8.14 -5.97 -12.03
C TYR A 77 7.52 -6.95 -13.01
N ASP A 78 6.43 -7.58 -12.62
CA ASP A 78 5.59 -8.37 -13.52
C ASP A 78 4.25 -7.65 -13.73
N PRO A 79 4.09 -6.91 -14.83
CA PRO A 79 2.86 -6.16 -15.08
C PRO A 79 1.66 -7.03 -15.46
N ALA A 80 1.88 -8.25 -15.96
CA ALA A 80 0.81 -9.15 -16.36
C ALA A 80 0.17 -9.86 -15.16
N ASP A 81 0.97 -10.16 -14.13
CA ASP A 81 0.53 -10.86 -12.92
C ASP A 81 1.23 -10.35 -11.66
N CYS A 82 0.82 -9.19 -11.18
CA CYS A 82 1.29 -8.64 -9.92
C CYS A 82 0.55 -9.28 -8.75
N ILE A 83 1.28 -10.00 -7.89
CA ILE A 83 0.71 -10.77 -6.79
C ILE A 83 0.89 -10.01 -5.48
N LEU A 84 -0.22 -9.69 -4.81
CA LEU A 84 -0.24 -9.19 -3.44
C LEU A 84 -0.69 -10.29 -2.50
N ARG A 85 0.13 -10.65 -1.51
CA ARG A 85 -0.21 -11.71 -0.55
C ARG A 85 -0.06 -11.25 0.89
N ARG A 86 -1.02 -11.65 1.71
CA ARG A 86 -1.04 -11.42 3.14
C ARG A 86 -1.16 -12.74 3.89
N GLU A 87 -0.26 -12.97 4.83
CA GLU A 87 -0.28 -14.13 5.71
C GLU A 87 -0.45 -13.68 7.16
N ILE A 88 -1.33 -14.34 7.88
CA ILE A 88 -1.58 -14.09 9.30
C ILE A 88 -1.57 -15.45 10.01
N ASN A 89 -0.84 -15.57 11.11
CA ASN A 89 -0.86 -16.77 11.93
C ASN A 89 -1.63 -16.58 13.24
N ALA A 90 -1.97 -17.69 13.89
CA ALA A 90 -2.71 -17.69 15.15
C ALA A 90 -2.02 -16.95 16.29
N SER A 91 -0.68 -16.76 16.22
CA SER A 91 0.07 -15.96 17.19
C SER A 91 -0.03 -14.45 16.96
N GLY A 92 -0.79 -14.00 15.97
CA GLY A 92 -0.95 -12.59 15.62
C GLY A 92 0.18 -12.02 14.74
N LYS A 93 1.18 -12.82 14.39
CA LYS A 93 2.21 -12.40 13.44
C LYS A 93 1.62 -12.33 12.06
N SER A 94 1.93 -11.28 11.34
CA SER A 94 1.45 -11.02 9.99
C SER A 94 2.62 -10.67 9.07
N ARG A 95 2.59 -11.23 7.85
CA ARG A 95 3.58 -10.99 6.80
C ARG A 95 2.89 -10.48 5.54
N ALA A 96 3.56 -9.61 4.82
CA ALA A 96 3.10 -9.07 3.55
C ALA A 96 4.11 -9.44 2.46
N PHE A 97 3.62 -9.70 1.25
CA PHE A 97 4.45 -10.06 0.11
C PHE A 97 3.94 -9.35 -1.14
N VAL A 98 4.85 -8.98 -2.01
CA VAL A 98 4.60 -8.53 -3.39
C VAL A 98 5.47 -9.37 -4.30
N ASN A 99 4.90 -10.04 -5.30
CA ASN A 99 5.59 -10.96 -6.20
C ASN A 99 6.51 -11.94 -5.43
N ASP A 100 5.98 -12.57 -4.37
CA ASP A 100 6.68 -13.47 -3.45
C ASP A 100 7.82 -12.84 -2.60
N VAL A 101 8.15 -11.59 -2.82
CA VAL A 101 9.15 -10.86 -2.01
C VAL A 101 8.50 -10.36 -0.71
N PRO A 102 9.07 -10.67 0.47
CA PRO A 102 8.55 -10.14 1.73
C PRO A 102 8.75 -8.62 1.79
N VAL A 103 7.67 -7.89 2.09
CA VAL A 103 7.68 -6.43 2.13
C VAL A 103 7.16 -5.87 3.45
N ALA A 104 7.49 -4.61 3.74
CA ALA A 104 6.87 -3.88 4.84
C ALA A 104 5.38 -3.63 4.57
N LEU A 105 4.55 -3.64 5.63
CA LEU A 105 3.11 -3.41 5.50
C LEU A 105 2.77 -2.07 4.84
N GLY A 106 3.58 -1.04 5.11
CA GLY A 106 3.42 0.28 4.49
C GLY A 106 3.55 0.26 2.97
N MET A 107 4.49 -0.54 2.44
CA MET A 107 4.69 -0.73 1.01
C MET A 107 3.50 -1.46 0.37
N LEU A 108 3.04 -2.56 0.99
CA LEU A 108 1.85 -3.26 0.52
C LEU A 108 0.64 -2.33 0.47
N LYS A 109 0.48 -1.48 1.49
CA LYS A 109 -0.59 -0.49 1.57
C LYS A 109 -0.48 0.57 0.46
N GLU A 110 0.72 1.12 0.23
CA GLU A 110 0.96 2.11 -0.82
C GLU A 110 0.62 1.54 -2.21
N LEU A 111 1.07 0.32 -2.50
CA LEU A 111 0.74 -0.34 -3.76
C LEU A 111 -0.75 -0.64 -3.86
N GLY A 112 -1.35 -1.19 -2.81
CA GLY A 112 -2.76 -1.52 -2.77
C GLY A 112 -3.66 -0.29 -3.01
N GLU A 113 -3.38 0.85 -2.38
CA GLU A 113 -4.13 2.11 -2.57
C GLU A 113 -4.06 2.65 -4.02
N ARG A 114 -3.06 2.23 -4.81
CA ARG A 114 -2.97 2.57 -6.24
C ARG A 114 -3.76 1.62 -7.13
N LEU A 115 -4.02 0.39 -6.68
CA LEU A 115 -4.66 -0.66 -7.47
C LEU A 115 -6.17 -0.77 -7.23
N VAL A 116 -6.61 -0.56 -6.00
CA VAL A 116 -8.01 -0.77 -5.60
C VAL A 116 -8.50 0.38 -4.74
N ASP A 117 -9.67 0.90 -5.09
CA ASP A 117 -10.39 1.84 -4.26
C ASP A 117 -11.64 1.17 -3.68
N ILE A 118 -11.75 1.14 -2.34
CA ILE A 118 -12.86 0.50 -1.63
C ILE A 118 -13.77 1.57 -1.03
N HIS A 119 -14.93 1.76 -1.63
CA HIS A 119 -15.97 2.63 -1.09
C HIS A 119 -16.92 1.84 -0.19
N SER A 120 -16.89 2.09 1.10
CA SER A 120 -17.85 1.53 2.06
C SER A 120 -18.71 2.62 2.68
N GLN A 121 -19.81 2.23 3.32
CA GLN A 121 -20.76 3.16 3.95
C GLN A 121 -20.13 4.12 4.98
N HIS A 122 -18.89 3.86 5.41
CA HIS A 122 -18.19 4.62 6.44
C HIS A 122 -16.86 5.24 5.99
N GLN A 123 -16.49 5.14 4.72
CA GLN A 123 -15.15 5.56 4.26
C GLN A 123 -15.21 6.35 2.94
N ASN A 124 -15.51 7.62 3.04
CA ASN A 124 -15.15 8.61 2.01
C ASN A 124 -13.76 9.20 2.32
N LEU A 125 -12.76 8.32 2.56
CA LEU A 125 -11.48 8.75 3.12
C LEU A 125 -10.56 9.45 2.12
N LEU A 126 -10.66 9.12 0.82
CA LEU A 126 -9.76 9.71 -0.19
C LEU A 126 -10.07 11.18 -0.44
N LEU A 127 -11.34 11.55 -0.57
CA LEU A 127 -11.74 12.94 -0.81
C LEU A 127 -11.39 13.88 0.37
N GLY A 128 -11.24 13.34 1.57
CA GLY A 128 -10.80 14.09 2.76
C GLY A 128 -9.29 14.21 2.91
N LYS A 129 -8.49 13.50 2.11
CA LYS A 129 -7.03 13.59 2.17
C LYS A 129 -6.54 14.79 1.36
N GLU A 130 -5.76 15.68 1.99
CA GLU A 130 -5.18 16.85 1.32
C GLU A 130 -4.31 16.46 0.12
N ASP A 131 -3.51 15.39 0.23
CA ASP A 131 -2.67 14.88 -0.85
C ASP A 131 -3.49 14.44 -2.07
N PHE A 132 -4.66 13.81 -1.84
CA PHE A 132 -5.55 13.42 -2.94
C PHE A 132 -6.18 14.63 -3.62
N GLN A 133 -6.61 15.62 -2.83
CA GLN A 133 -7.18 16.86 -3.36
C GLN A 133 -6.14 17.62 -4.19
N LEU A 134 -4.92 17.75 -3.67
CA LEU A 134 -3.83 18.42 -4.37
C LEU A 134 -3.46 17.66 -5.66
N GLY A 135 -3.28 16.34 -5.59
CA GLY A 135 -2.99 15.51 -6.77
C GLY A 135 -4.07 15.60 -7.84
N THR A 136 -5.34 15.72 -7.44
CA THR A 136 -6.45 15.92 -8.38
C THR A 136 -6.35 17.28 -9.08
N VAL A 137 -6.01 18.34 -8.34
CA VAL A 137 -5.78 19.68 -8.91
C VAL A 137 -4.61 19.66 -9.87
N ASP A 138 -3.50 19.03 -9.50
CA ASP A 138 -2.31 18.89 -10.31
C ASP A 138 -2.59 18.14 -11.62
N LEU A 139 -3.38 17.07 -11.56
CA LEU A 139 -3.80 16.30 -12.72
C LEU A 139 -4.64 17.15 -13.70
N ILE A 140 -5.62 17.91 -13.18
CA ILE A 140 -6.46 18.79 -14.00
C ILE A 140 -5.65 19.95 -14.58
N ALA A 141 -4.71 20.49 -13.80
CA ALA A 141 -3.83 21.57 -14.23
C ALA A 141 -2.75 21.12 -15.23
N GLN A 142 -2.54 19.81 -15.41
CA GLN A 142 -1.51 19.24 -16.28
C GLN A 142 -0.11 19.79 -15.99
N ASN A 143 0.23 20.03 -14.72
CA ASN A 143 1.46 20.67 -14.28
C ASN A 143 2.60 19.68 -13.95
N ALA A 144 2.54 18.45 -14.47
CA ALA A 144 3.56 17.43 -14.23
C ALA A 144 5.01 17.89 -14.49
N PRO A 145 5.32 18.67 -15.57
CA PRO A 145 6.67 19.19 -15.77
C PRO A 145 7.12 20.13 -14.63
N GLN A 146 6.24 21.02 -14.17
CA GLN A 146 6.53 21.97 -13.08
C GLN A 146 6.74 21.24 -11.75
N LEU A 147 5.96 20.18 -11.50
CA LEU A 147 6.14 19.31 -10.32
C LEU A 147 7.48 18.58 -10.34
N ALA A 148 7.92 18.09 -11.51
CA ALA A 148 9.21 17.46 -11.66
C ALA A 148 10.37 18.45 -11.38
N ASP A 149 10.30 19.66 -11.92
CA ASP A 149 11.28 20.72 -11.68
C ASP A 149 11.29 21.13 -10.19
N TYR A 150 10.12 21.31 -9.60
CA TYR A 150 9.99 21.60 -8.17
C TYR A 150 10.60 20.48 -7.33
N GLY A 151 10.32 19.22 -7.64
CA GLY A 151 10.86 18.07 -6.93
C GLY A 151 12.38 18.03 -6.92
N GLN A 152 13.03 18.36 -8.06
CA GLN A 152 14.48 18.43 -8.14
C GLN A 152 15.07 19.55 -7.27
N VAL A 153 14.45 20.74 -7.29
CA VAL A 153 14.90 21.87 -6.48
C VAL A 153 14.67 21.60 -4.99
N PHE A 154 13.53 21.03 -4.66
CA PHE A 154 13.18 20.67 -3.28
C PHE A 154 14.12 19.61 -2.70
N SER A 155 14.50 18.59 -3.48
CA SER A 155 15.47 17.58 -3.05
C SER A 155 16.84 18.19 -2.77
N LYS A 156 17.30 19.15 -3.61
CA LYS A 156 18.54 19.90 -3.37
C LYS A 156 18.47 20.75 -2.10
N TYR A 157 17.34 21.39 -1.87
CA TYR A 157 17.10 22.17 -0.66
C TYR A 157 17.16 21.30 0.59
N GLN A 158 16.48 20.15 0.57
CA GLN A 158 16.50 19.21 1.70
C GLN A 158 17.91 18.68 1.99
N ALA A 159 18.66 18.34 0.95
CA ALA A 159 20.04 17.88 1.10
C ALA A 159 20.94 18.97 1.71
N ALA A 160 20.81 20.20 1.25
CA ALA A 160 21.56 21.34 1.80
C ALA A 160 21.18 21.61 3.27
N GLN A 161 19.89 21.53 3.61
CA GLN A 161 19.41 21.72 4.98
C GLN A 161 19.91 20.60 5.92
N ALA A 162 19.94 19.34 5.45
CA ALA A 162 20.47 18.22 6.22
C ALA A 162 21.97 18.41 6.47
N HIS A 163 22.72 18.80 5.45
CA HIS A 163 24.15 19.06 5.58
C HIS A 163 24.48 20.23 6.52
N LEU A 164 23.68 21.30 6.47
CA LEU A 164 23.82 22.41 7.41
C LEU A 164 23.65 21.95 8.86
N ARG A 165 22.61 21.16 9.14
CA ARG A 165 22.37 20.61 10.50
C ARG A 165 23.52 19.72 10.96
N GLU A 166 24.09 18.92 10.07
CA GLU A 166 25.24 18.07 10.37
C GLU A 166 26.45 18.93 10.76
N LEU A 167 26.75 19.97 9.99
CA LEU A 167 27.85 20.89 10.28
C LEU A 167 27.65 21.67 11.60
N GLU A 168 26.42 22.09 11.90
CA GLU A 168 26.08 22.74 13.16
C GLU A 168 26.32 21.79 14.35
N THR A 169 25.95 20.50 14.20
CA THR A 169 26.20 19.48 15.22
C THR A 169 27.70 19.24 15.42
N GLN A 170 28.46 19.08 14.34
CA GLN A 170 29.92 18.89 14.40
C GLN A 170 30.62 20.09 15.06
N LEU A 171 30.14 21.31 14.79
CA LEU A 171 30.67 22.52 15.39
C LEU A 171 30.39 22.57 16.90
N ALA A 172 29.16 22.16 17.32
CA ALA A 172 28.81 22.10 18.72
C ALA A 172 29.70 21.09 19.48
N ASP A 173 29.83 19.87 18.91
CA ASP A 173 30.68 18.82 19.50
C ASP A 173 32.16 19.20 19.58
N SER A 174 32.65 19.99 18.61
CA SER A 174 34.05 20.47 18.65
C SER A 174 34.26 21.48 19.75
N ARG A 175 33.31 22.38 19.98
CA ARG A 175 33.37 23.38 21.06
C ARG A 175 33.34 22.72 22.45
N GLU A 176 32.52 21.70 22.65
CA GLU A 176 32.47 20.96 23.91
C GLU A 176 33.76 20.17 24.21
N ARG A 177 34.57 19.86 23.19
CA ARG A 177 35.87 19.16 23.39
C ARG A 177 37.02 20.09 23.66
N GLU A 178 36.88 21.37 23.38
CA GLU A 178 37.92 22.40 23.63
C GLU A 178 37.76 23.06 25.00
N GLU A 179 36.63 22.90 25.69
CA GLU A 179 36.39 23.27 27.08
C GLU A 179 36.76 22.14 28.06
#